data_3f81f0a3cecda65e946a8dd23064c811
#
_entry.id   3f81f0a3cecda65e946a8dd23064c811
#
_cell.length_a   1.000
_cell.length_b   1.000
_cell.length_c   1.000
_cell.angle_alpha   90.00
_cell.angle_beta   90.00
_cell.angle_gamma   90.00
#
_symmetry.space_group_name_H-M   'P 1'
#
loop_
_entity.id
_entity.type
_entity.pdbx_description
1 polymer ?
#
loop_
_entity_poly.entity_id
_entity_poly.type
_entity_poly.pdbx_seq_one_letter_code
_entity_poly.pdbx_strand_id
1 'polypeptide(L)'
;MVYELRTYVAPPGRLDDIVSRFRTRTMEIFSRHGFDVVGFWTVDEGGDNELIYLLRFDSAEASDKAWTCFRADPEWIETRAVTE
;
A
#
# COMPACT_ATOMS: atom_id res chain seq x y z
N MET A 1 -14.20 -10.01 10.46
CA MET A 1 -13.40 -8.83 10.05
C MET A 1 -11.93 -9.09 10.29
N VAL A 2 -11.10 -8.80 9.32
CA VAL A 2 -9.67 -9.08 9.37
C VAL A 2 -8.88 -7.80 9.17
N TYR A 3 -7.83 -7.62 9.97
CA TYR A 3 -6.92 -6.49 9.85
C TYR A 3 -5.56 -6.98 9.38
N GLU A 4 -4.94 -6.24 8.46
CA GLU A 4 -3.59 -6.54 8.00
C GLU A 4 -2.70 -5.33 8.21
N LEU A 5 -1.61 -5.53 8.94
CA LEU A 5 -0.58 -4.50 9.12
C LEU A 5 0.53 -4.77 8.10
N ARG A 6 0.77 -3.81 7.24
CA ARG A 6 1.77 -3.92 6.17
C ARG A 6 2.89 -2.94 6.40
N THR A 7 4.09 -3.38 6.12
CA THR A 7 5.29 -2.54 6.19
C THR A 7 5.98 -2.55 4.83
N TYR A 8 6.27 -1.36 4.32
CA TYR A 8 7.03 -1.19 3.08
C TYR A 8 8.31 -0.44 3.41
N VAL A 9 9.45 -1.01 3.04
CA VAL A 9 10.75 -0.36 3.25
C VAL A 9 11.18 0.28 1.93
N ALA A 10 11.27 1.61 1.92
CA ALA A 10 11.71 2.35 0.75
C ALA A 10 13.23 2.35 0.62
N PRO A 11 13.77 2.41 -0.60
CA PRO A 11 15.21 2.65 -0.79
C PRO A 11 15.63 3.96 -0.13
N PRO A 12 16.89 4.09 0.33
CA PRO A 12 17.36 5.31 0.96
C PRO A 12 17.08 6.55 0.09
N GLY A 13 16.49 7.57 0.71
CA GLY A 13 16.16 8.82 0.04
C GLY A 13 14.89 8.79 -0.81
N ARG A 14 14.16 7.67 -0.85
CA ARG A 14 12.98 7.51 -1.69
C ARG A 14 11.66 7.48 -0.91
N LEU A 15 11.70 7.64 0.41
CA LEU A 15 10.48 7.53 1.23
C LEU A 15 9.43 8.57 0.82
N ASP A 16 9.82 9.81 0.57
CA ASP A 16 8.89 10.87 0.17
C ASP A 16 8.19 10.54 -1.15
N ASP A 17 8.91 9.98 -2.11
CA ASP A 17 8.35 9.55 -3.39
C ASP A 17 7.32 8.43 -3.18
N ILE A 18 7.64 7.47 -2.33
CA ILE A 18 6.76 6.35 -2.01
C ILE A 18 5.50 6.82 -1.30
N VAL A 19 5.63 7.74 -0.34
CA VAL A 19 4.48 8.33 0.37
C VAL A 19 3.59 9.10 -0.60
N SER A 20 4.17 9.89 -1.49
CA SER A 20 3.43 10.63 -2.49
C SER A 20 2.67 9.69 -3.43
N ARG A 21 3.32 8.64 -3.91
CA ARG A 21 2.67 7.61 -4.73
C ARG A 21 1.51 6.96 -3.97
N PHE A 22 1.72 6.62 -2.71
CA PHE A 22 0.71 5.98 -1.88
C PHE A 22 -0.53 6.86 -1.78
N ARG A 23 -0.36 8.15 -1.50
CA ARG A 23 -1.47 9.09 -1.36
C ARG A 23 -2.22 9.33 -2.66
N THR A 24 -1.51 9.45 -3.78
CA THR A 24 -2.11 9.91 -5.03
C THR A 24 -2.57 8.76 -5.93
N ARG A 25 -1.90 7.62 -5.89
CA ARG A 25 -2.17 6.51 -6.80
C ARG A 25 -2.60 5.24 -6.07
N THR A 26 -1.82 4.80 -5.11
CA THR A 26 -2.05 3.52 -4.43
C THR A 26 -3.38 3.51 -3.68
N MET A 27 -3.71 4.60 -2.98
CA MET A 27 -4.99 4.71 -2.27
C MET A 27 -6.18 4.61 -3.21
N GLU A 28 -6.09 5.22 -4.38
CA GLU A 28 -7.15 5.16 -5.39
C GLU A 28 -7.32 3.75 -5.95
N ILE A 29 -6.21 3.08 -6.25
CA ILE A 29 -6.22 1.70 -6.74
C ILE A 29 -6.78 0.75 -5.68
N PHE A 30 -6.36 0.92 -4.43
CA PHE A 30 -6.90 0.17 -3.30
C PHE A 30 -8.42 0.33 -3.21
N SER A 31 -8.91 1.56 -3.31
CA SER A 31 -10.34 1.86 -3.22
C SER A 31 -11.14 1.10 -4.28
N ARG A 32 -10.61 1.01 -5.50
CA ARG A 32 -11.29 0.29 -6.59
C ARG A 32 -11.39 -1.21 -6.34
N HIS A 33 -10.48 -1.77 -5.58
CA HIS A 33 -10.45 -3.20 -5.29
C HIS A 33 -11.05 -3.56 -3.92
N GLY A 34 -11.70 -2.59 -3.27
CA GLY A 34 -12.39 -2.84 -2.02
C GLY A 34 -11.50 -2.85 -0.78
N PHE A 35 -10.29 -2.30 -0.88
CA PHE A 35 -9.41 -2.15 0.28
C PHE A 35 -9.92 -1.02 1.16
N ASP A 36 -9.97 -1.28 2.46
CA ASP A 36 -10.30 -0.26 3.45
C ASP A 36 -9.02 0.08 4.21
N VAL A 37 -8.45 1.25 3.91
CA VAL A 37 -7.22 1.72 4.58
C VAL A 37 -7.62 2.45 5.85
N VAL A 38 -7.34 1.85 7.00
CA VAL A 38 -7.64 2.44 8.30
C VAL A 38 -6.72 3.61 8.59
N GLY A 39 -5.44 3.48 8.23
CA GLY A 39 -4.46 4.54 8.40
C GLY A 39 -3.11 4.14 7.85
N PHE A 40 -2.21 5.11 7.75
CA PHE A 40 -0.83 4.85 7.37
C PHE A 40 0.11 5.83 8.05
N TRP A 41 1.34 5.38 8.27
CA TRP A 41 2.36 6.13 9.02
C TRP A 41 3.73 5.93 8.40
N THR A 42 4.61 6.87 8.65
CA THR A 42 6.02 6.73 8.31
C THR A 42 6.86 6.63 9.59
N VAL A 43 7.96 5.90 9.52
CA VAL A 43 8.92 5.80 10.62
C VAL A 43 10.16 6.62 10.23
N ASP A 44 10.32 7.77 10.88
CA ASP A 44 11.42 8.69 10.59
C ASP A 44 12.65 8.44 11.47
N GLU A 45 12.44 7.85 12.63
CA GLU A 45 13.54 7.56 13.57
C GLU A 45 14.21 6.25 13.20
N GLY A 46 15.52 6.20 13.33
CA GLY A 46 16.31 5.02 13.04
C GLY A 46 16.75 4.88 11.59
N GLY A 47 16.25 5.73 10.69
CA GLY A 47 16.68 5.75 9.30
C GLY A 47 16.20 4.56 8.45
N ASP A 48 15.17 3.85 8.89
CA ASP A 48 14.69 2.66 8.21
C ASP A 48 13.80 2.93 7.00
N ASN A 49 13.39 4.18 6.78
CA ASN A 49 12.58 4.57 5.61
C ASN A 49 11.35 3.68 5.42
N GLU A 50 10.59 3.47 6.49
CA GLU A 50 9.43 2.58 6.46
C GLU A 50 8.12 3.34 6.29
N LEU A 51 7.24 2.77 5.45
CA LEU A 51 5.84 3.14 5.37
C LEU A 51 5.03 1.99 5.94
N ILE A 52 4.24 2.28 6.99
CA ILE A 52 3.40 1.28 7.64
C ILE A 52 1.95 1.66 7.39
N TYR A 53 1.13 0.70 6.98
CA TYR A 53 -0.30 0.95 6.79
C TYR A 53 -1.13 -0.23 7.28
N LEU A 54 -2.33 0.10 7.77
CA LEU A 54 -3.27 -0.86 8.31
C LEU A 54 -4.48 -0.96 7.39
N LEU A 55 -4.78 -2.16 6.95
CA LEU A 55 -5.90 -2.48 6.08
C LEU A 55 -6.95 -3.29 6.85
N ARG A 56 -8.20 -3.15 6.44
CA ARG A 56 -9.32 -3.91 7.00
C ARG A 56 -10.09 -4.58 5.87
N PHE A 57 -10.44 -5.84 6.08
CA PHE A 57 -11.25 -6.63 5.15
C PHE A 57 -12.38 -7.35 5.89
N ASP A 58 -13.46 -7.67 5.19
CA ASP A 58 -14.58 -8.38 5.78
C ASP A 58 -14.21 -9.81 6.21
N SER A 59 -13.30 -10.44 5.46
CA SER A 59 -12.84 -11.80 5.73
C SER A 59 -11.46 -12.03 5.13
N ALA A 60 -10.84 -13.15 5.50
CA ALA A 60 -9.57 -13.56 4.89
C ALA A 60 -9.72 -13.83 3.39
N GLU A 61 -10.85 -14.39 2.97
CA GLU A 61 -11.15 -14.62 1.55
C GLU A 61 -11.26 -13.31 0.79
N ALA A 62 -11.92 -12.30 1.38
CA ALA A 62 -12.03 -10.98 0.78
C ALA A 62 -10.65 -10.35 0.61
N SER A 63 -9.76 -10.51 1.59
CA SER A 63 -8.38 -10.04 1.51
C SER A 63 -7.63 -10.71 0.35
N ASP A 64 -7.66 -12.03 0.28
CA ASP A 64 -6.95 -12.77 -0.77
C ASP A 64 -7.43 -12.36 -2.17
N LYS A 65 -8.73 -12.23 -2.34
CA LYS A 65 -9.33 -11.82 -3.60
C LYS A 65 -8.93 -10.39 -3.98
N ALA A 66 -8.99 -9.48 -3.03
CA ALA A 66 -8.63 -8.08 -3.25
C ALA A 66 -7.16 -7.95 -3.65
N TRP A 67 -6.26 -8.63 -2.96
CA TRP A 67 -4.84 -8.62 -3.29
C TRP A 67 -4.55 -9.21 -4.66
N THR A 68 -5.22 -10.30 -5.02
CA THR A 68 -5.06 -10.93 -6.34
C THR A 68 -5.44 -9.97 -7.45
N CYS A 69 -6.60 -9.31 -7.32
CA CYS A 69 -7.05 -8.32 -8.29
C CYS A 69 -6.15 -7.10 -8.34
N PHE A 70 -5.69 -6.62 -7.19
CA PHE A 70 -4.80 -5.48 -7.11
C PHE A 70 -3.48 -5.73 -7.83
N ARG A 71 -2.86 -6.88 -7.59
CA ARG A 71 -1.57 -7.23 -8.22
C ARG A 71 -1.68 -7.37 -9.73
N ALA A 72 -2.86 -7.72 -10.24
CA ALA A 72 -3.12 -7.86 -11.66
C ALA A 72 -3.58 -6.55 -12.33
N ASP A 73 -3.82 -5.50 -11.55
CA ASP A 73 -4.29 -4.21 -12.08
C ASP A 73 -3.20 -3.55 -12.92
N PRO A 74 -3.45 -3.27 -14.22
CA PRO A 74 -2.45 -2.65 -15.09
C PRO A 74 -1.96 -1.30 -14.58
N GLU A 75 -2.83 -0.52 -13.94
CA GLU A 75 -2.46 0.78 -13.40
C GLU A 75 -1.48 0.64 -12.22
N TRP A 76 -1.67 -0.38 -11.38
CA TRP A 76 -0.73 -0.66 -10.31
C TRP A 76 0.62 -1.10 -10.85
N ILE A 77 0.62 -2.00 -11.84
CA ILE A 77 1.85 -2.48 -12.46
C ILE A 77 2.64 -1.31 -13.05
N GLU A 78 1.97 -0.41 -13.75
CA GLU A 78 2.59 0.79 -14.32
C GLU A 78 3.10 1.73 -13.23
N THR A 79 2.29 2.00 -12.20
CA THR A 79 2.66 2.88 -11.09
C THR A 79 3.89 2.37 -10.36
N ARG A 80 3.93 1.08 -10.10
CA ARG A 80 5.07 0.43 -9.45
C ARG A 80 6.34 0.54 -10.30
N ALA A 81 6.25 0.31 -11.59
CA ALA A 81 7.38 0.35 -12.50
C ALA A 81 8.01 1.74 -12.60
N VAL A 82 7.19 2.80 -12.51
CA VAL A 82 7.69 4.18 -12.60
C VAL A 82 8.42 4.61 -11.33
N THR A 83 8.00 4.14 -10.16
CA THR A 83 8.49 4.61 -8.87
C THR A 83 9.47 3.65 -8.17
N GLU A 84 9.57 2.46 -8.63
CA GLU A 84 10.51 1.46 -8.13
C GLU A 84 11.58 1.16 -9.18
#